data_085ea3e3bbc690afe154f168ae36e533
#
_entry.id   085ea3e3bbc690afe154f168ae36e533
#
_cell.length_a   1.000
_cell.length_b   1.000
_cell.length_c   1.000
_cell.angle_alpha   90.00
_cell.angle_beta   90.00
_cell.angle_gamma   90.00
#
_symmetry.space_group_name_H-M   'P 1'
#
loop_
_entity.id
_entity.type
_entity.pdbx_description
1 polymer ?
#
loop_
_entity_poly.entity_id
_entity_poly.type
_entity_poly.pdbx_seq_one_letter_code
_entity_poly.pdbx_strand_id
1 'polypeptide(L)' 'AGNSSQMTDGAACVVLARRDIAEKLGATILGRFIGFSVAGVPPKIMGIGPAFAIPEALKKSGLEIKDIDIFEVNEAFAS' A
#
# COMPACT_ATOMS: atom_id res chain seq x y z
N ALA A 1 8.76 -23.06 3.62
CA ALA A 1 9.78 -22.42 4.47
C ALA A 1 11.00 -21.96 3.66
N GLY A 2 11.39 -22.69 2.60
CA GLY A 2 12.60 -22.41 1.85
C GLY A 2 12.57 -21.12 0.99
N ASN A 3 11.42 -20.59 0.68
CA ASN A 3 11.26 -19.39 -0.17
C ASN A 3 10.31 -18.32 0.42
N SER A 4 9.90 -18.51 1.67
CA SER A 4 9.08 -17.51 2.37
C SER A 4 9.93 -16.41 2.99
N SER A 5 9.39 -15.20 3.10
CA SER A 5 10.00 -14.14 3.88
C SER A 5 10.12 -14.55 5.35
N GLN A 6 11.09 -13.98 6.05
CA GLN A 6 11.29 -14.23 7.48
C GLN A 6 10.12 -13.68 8.31
N MET A 7 9.87 -14.31 9.44
CA MET A 7 9.01 -13.78 10.49
C MET A 7 9.84 -12.89 11.42
N THR A 8 9.50 -11.62 11.51
CA THR A 8 10.26 -10.63 12.28
C THR A 8 9.30 -9.80 13.13
N ASP A 9 9.68 -9.52 14.36
CA ASP A 9 8.94 -8.59 15.20
C ASP A 9 9.16 -7.16 14.70
N GLY A 10 8.10 -6.38 14.72
CA GLY A 10 8.17 -5.00 14.28
C GLY A 10 6.94 -4.21 14.71
N ALA A 11 7.09 -2.90 14.77
CA ALA A 11 5.99 -1.98 14.99
C ALA A 11 6.20 -0.70 14.19
N ALA A 12 5.12 -0.14 13.68
CA ALA A 12 5.13 1.11 12.96
C ALA A 12 3.92 1.94 13.33
N CYS A 13 4.07 3.26 13.30
CA CYS A 13 3.01 4.19 13.62
C CYS A 13 3.04 5.35 12.62
N VAL A 14 1.87 5.76 12.16
CA VAL A 14 1.68 6.96 11.35
C VAL A 14 0.65 7.87 12.00
N VAL A 15 0.88 9.16 11.93
CA VAL A 15 -0.09 10.17 12.38
C VAL A 15 -0.81 10.71 11.16
N LEU A 16 -2.13 10.55 11.15
CA LEU A 16 -3.00 11.12 10.12
C LEU A 16 -3.65 12.39 10.66
N ALA A 17 -3.62 13.44 9.88
CA ALA A 17 -4.27 14.71 10.22
C ALA A 17 -4.85 15.37 8.97
N ARG A 18 -5.85 16.22 9.18
CA ARG A 18 -6.28 17.13 8.11
C ARG A 18 -5.13 18.09 7.79
N ARG A 19 -4.96 18.42 6.52
CA ARG A 19 -3.88 19.31 6.04
C ARG A 19 -3.85 20.65 6.79
N ASP A 20 -4.99 21.29 6.91
CA ASP A 20 -5.11 22.59 7.59
C ASP A 20 -4.70 22.56 9.07
N ILE A 21 -4.92 21.42 9.73
CA ILE A 21 -4.49 21.23 11.13
C ILE A 21 -2.99 20.97 11.19
N ALA A 22 -2.46 20.12 10.30
CA ALA A 22 -1.03 19.85 10.25
C ALA A 22 -0.22 21.12 10.00
N GLU A 23 -0.66 21.96 9.06
CA GLU A 23 -0.04 23.25 8.75
C GLU A 23 -0.09 24.22 9.94
N LYS A 24 -1.23 24.33 10.63
CA LYS A 24 -1.36 25.17 11.84
C LYS A 24 -0.43 24.74 12.98
N LEU A 25 -0.17 23.43 13.07
CA LEU A 25 0.72 22.87 14.09
C LEU A 25 2.20 22.91 13.68
N GLY A 26 2.52 23.40 12.47
CA GLY A 26 3.87 23.38 11.93
C GLY A 26 4.42 21.97 11.71
N ALA A 27 3.56 20.97 11.54
CA ALA A 27 3.97 19.60 11.34
C ALA A 27 4.52 19.37 9.93
N THR A 28 5.58 18.58 9.81
CA THR A 28 6.09 18.14 8.52
C THR A 28 5.12 17.18 7.87
N ILE A 29 4.59 17.55 6.70
CA ILE A 29 3.69 16.70 5.94
C ILE A 29 4.53 15.79 5.03
N LEU A 30 4.53 14.49 5.30
CA LEU A 30 5.29 13.49 4.54
C LEU A 30 4.59 13.08 3.25
N GLY A 31 3.26 13.15 3.21
CA GLY A 31 2.50 12.75 2.05
C GLY A 31 1.00 12.93 2.25
N ARG A 32 0.24 12.57 1.25
CA ARG A 32 -1.23 12.58 1.28
C ARG A 32 -1.75 11.18 0.99
N PHE A 33 -2.62 10.67 1.83
CA PHE A 33 -3.35 9.44 1.53
C PHE A 33 -4.33 9.70 0.38
N ILE A 34 -4.22 8.91 -0.69
CA ILE A 34 -5.02 9.05 -1.91
C ILE A 34 -6.17 8.06 -1.93
N GLY A 35 -5.89 6.79 -1.68
CA GLY A 35 -6.91 5.76 -1.79
C GLY A 35 -6.44 4.41 -1.26
N PHE A 36 -7.39 3.47 -1.23
CA PHE A 36 -7.18 2.13 -0.72
C PHE A 36 -8.12 1.15 -1.41
N SER A 37 -7.66 -0.06 -1.67
CA SER A 37 -8.48 -1.14 -2.17
C SER A 37 -8.06 -2.49 -1.63
N VAL A 38 -9.01 -3.40 -1.58
CA VAL A 38 -8.81 -4.81 -1.21
C VAL A 38 -9.39 -5.68 -2.31
N ALA A 39 -8.68 -6.75 -2.64
CA ALA A 39 -9.17 -7.79 -3.54
C ALA A 39 -8.97 -9.17 -2.90
N GLY A 40 -10.04 -9.94 -2.81
CA GLY A 40 -9.99 -11.34 -2.39
C GLY A 40 -9.67 -12.25 -3.57
N VAL A 41 -8.78 -13.20 -3.35
CA VAL A 41 -8.46 -14.26 -4.32
C VAL A 41 -8.48 -15.64 -3.63
N PRO A 42 -8.66 -16.75 -4.36
CA PRO A 42 -8.57 -18.07 -3.77
C PRO A 42 -7.23 -18.27 -3.04
N PRO A 43 -7.21 -18.87 -1.82
CA PRO A 43 -5.98 -18.99 -1.03
C PRO A 43 -4.82 -19.68 -1.75
N LYS A 44 -5.09 -20.61 -2.65
CA LYS A 44 -4.06 -21.32 -3.42
C LYS A 44 -3.25 -20.43 -4.37
N ILE A 45 -3.78 -19.27 -4.72
CA ILE A 45 -3.17 -18.32 -5.66
C ILE A 45 -3.06 -16.92 -5.04
N MET A 46 -2.86 -16.85 -3.73
CA MET A 46 -2.81 -15.57 -3.01
C MET A 46 -1.78 -14.57 -3.59
N GLY A 47 -0.71 -15.07 -4.19
CA GLY A 47 0.35 -14.22 -4.77
C GLY A 47 -0.12 -13.31 -5.91
N ILE A 48 -1.24 -13.64 -6.59
CA ILE A 48 -1.79 -12.78 -7.64
C ILE A 48 -2.76 -11.70 -7.11
N GLY A 49 -2.99 -11.62 -5.81
CA GLY A 49 -3.84 -10.60 -5.19
C GLY A 49 -3.57 -9.17 -5.68
N PRO A 50 -2.31 -8.72 -5.73
CA PRO A 50 -1.97 -7.39 -6.23
C PRO A 50 -2.41 -7.12 -7.68
N ALA A 51 -2.46 -8.15 -8.54
CA ALA A 51 -2.94 -8.01 -9.92
C ALA A 51 -4.41 -7.57 -10.01
N PHE A 52 -5.20 -7.81 -8.97
CA PHE A 52 -6.59 -7.37 -8.86
C PHE A 52 -6.73 -6.10 -8.00
N ALA A 53 -5.97 -6.02 -6.91
CA ALA A 53 -6.08 -4.90 -5.98
C ALA A 53 -5.51 -3.59 -6.56
N ILE A 54 -4.41 -3.63 -7.32
CA ILE A 54 -3.78 -2.45 -7.91
C ILE A 54 -4.70 -1.75 -8.90
N PRO A 55 -5.26 -2.42 -9.94
CA PRO A 55 -6.18 -1.77 -10.86
C PRO A 55 -7.41 -1.15 -10.17
N GLU A 56 -7.94 -1.82 -9.16
CA GLU A 56 -9.08 -1.31 -8.41
C GLU A 56 -8.72 -0.08 -7.57
N ALA A 57 -7.53 -0.05 -6.95
CA ALA A 57 -7.03 1.11 -6.22
C ALA A 57 -6.82 2.31 -7.16
N LEU A 58 -6.23 2.10 -8.33
CA LEU A 58 -6.02 3.13 -9.34
C LEU A 58 -7.37 3.70 -9.81
N LYS A 59 -8.31 2.84 -10.15
CA LYS A 59 -9.66 3.23 -10.58
C LYS A 59 -10.37 4.08 -9.52
N LYS A 60 -10.35 3.67 -8.26
CA LYS A 60 -10.96 4.43 -7.15
C LYS A 60 -10.29 5.78 -6.91
N SER A 61 -9.00 5.86 -7.18
CA SER A 61 -8.19 7.07 -7.02
C SER A 61 -8.25 8.01 -8.23
N GLY A 62 -8.82 7.57 -9.35
CA GLY A 62 -8.83 8.32 -10.61
C GLY A 62 -7.44 8.44 -11.25
N LEU A 63 -6.55 7.48 -10.98
CA LEU A 63 -5.18 7.44 -11.48
C LEU A 63 -5.01 6.31 -12.49
N GLU A 64 -4.01 6.45 -13.34
CA GLU A 64 -3.52 5.42 -14.25
C GLU A 64 -2.16 4.90 -13.78
N ILE A 65 -1.75 3.73 -14.27
CA ILE A 65 -0.47 3.12 -13.88
C ILE A 65 0.74 4.02 -14.22
N LYS A 66 0.63 4.79 -15.29
CA LYS A 66 1.67 5.76 -15.70
C LYS A 66 1.86 6.94 -14.74
N ASP A 67 0.88 7.18 -13.87
CA ASP A 67 0.91 8.25 -12.87
C ASP A 67 1.64 7.82 -11.58
N ILE A 68 2.09 6.56 -11.53
CA ILE A 68 2.75 5.98 -10.37
C ILE A 68 4.25 5.89 -10.63
N ASP A 69 5.03 6.56 -9.82
CA ASP A 69 6.49 6.58 -9.93
C ASP A 69 7.14 5.38 -9.22
N ILE A 70 6.55 4.90 -8.13
CA ILE A 70 7.12 3.82 -7.30
C ILE A 70 6.03 2.83 -6.92
N PHE A 71 6.35 1.55 -7.06
CA PHE A 71 5.55 0.44 -6.57
C PHE A 71 6.31 -0.29 -5.46
N GLU A 72 5.72 -0.36 -4.28
CA GLU A 72 6.19 -1.20 -3.19
C GLU A 72 5.29 -2.43 -3.07
N VAL A 73 5.83 -3.59 -3.34
CA VAL A 73 5.11 -4.87 -3.28
C VAL A 73 5.84 -5.79 -2.31
N ASN A 74 5.13 -6.27 -1.29
CA ASN A 74 5.71 -7.20 -0.32
C ASN A 74 6.06 -8.54 -0.98
N GLU A 75 7.32 -8.91 -0.94
CA GLU A 75 7.84 -10.19 -1.41
C GLU A 75 7.68 -11.27 -0.34
N ALA A 76 6.45 -11.70 -0.08
CA ALA A 76 6.18 -12.72 0.93
C ALA A 76 6.83 -14.08 0.58
N PHE A 77 7.03 -14.34 -0.68
CA PHE A 77 7.69 -15.53 -1.25
C PHE A 77 8.61 -15.13 -2.40
N ALA A 78 9.66 -15.89 -2.62
CA ALA A 78 10.64 -15.66 -3.70
C ALA A 78 10.21 -16.24 -5.06
N SER A 79 8.92 -16.35 -5.31
CA SER A 79 8.34 -16.92 -6.54
C SER A 79 7.90 -15.84 -7.51
#